data_175f15e8398dc5b2c57aef41cf0c6171
#
_entry.id   175f15e8398dc5b2c57aef41cf0c6171
#
_cell.length_a   1.000
_cell.length_b   1.000
_cell.length_c   1.000
_cell.angle_alpha   90.00
_cell.angle_beta   90.00
_cell.angle_gamma   90.00
#
_symmetry.space_group_name_H-M   'P 1'
#
loop_
_entity.id
_entity.type
_entity.pdbx_description
1 polymer ?
#
loop_
_entity_poly.entity_id
_entity_poly.type
_entity_poly.pdbx_seq_one_letter_code
_entity_poly.pdbx_strand_id
1 'polypeptide(L)'
;GSKVVGVVKDFFFDTAKSEIQPASLTYYPRGFYNVQFSFRAGNKADVMAQVEMAMKQEFGLKSAPSMTELKTITQGFNFYDAETTLKTIFNMLTGMVILVAFLGLFAMATFESNAREKELGIRKVLGANYFHILKTLNKHFVGLMVVAFLVSIPTTFYLVEEWLQAFPYRIEGLGSFGISSVAIIVLIATLILGAHSYLSTRKNPTEVLRNE
;
A
#
# COMPACT_ATOMS: atom_id res chain seq x y z
N GLY A 1 48.89 15.42 8.80
CA GLY A 1 47.55 15.71 9.29
C GLY A 1 46.64 16.03 8.12
N SER A 2 45.42 15.54 8.12
CA SER A 2 44.41 15.88 7.09
C SER A 2 43.91 17.30 7.32
N LYS A 3 43.80 18.07 6.23
CA LYS A 3 43.31 19.46 6.26
C LYS A 3 41.81 19.43 5.88
N VAL A 4 40.98 20.06 6.70
CA VAL A 4 39.60 20.27 6.36
C VAL A 4 39.49 21.27 5.21
N VAL A 5 38.92 20.88 4.09
CA VAL A 5 38.80 21.71 2.89
C VAL A 5 37.36 22.27 2.71
N GLY A 6 36.37 21.73 3.41
CA GLY A 6 35.03 22.24 3.37
C GLY A 6 34.09 21.47 4.30
N VAL A 7 32.87 21.98 4.43
CA VAL A 7 31.78 21.36 5.16
C VAL A 7 30.63 21.16 4.17
N VAL A 8 30.05 19.97 4.16
CA VAL A 8 28.89 19.63 3.32
C VAL A 8 27.62 19.64 4.16
N LYS A 9 26.46 19.83 3.52
CA LYS A 9 25.18 19.71 4.18
C LYS A 9 24.97 18.26 4.62
N ASP A 10 24.25 18.08 5.71
CA ASP A 10 23.90 16.76 6.23
C ASP A 10 23.27 15.88 5.13
N PHE A 11 23.71 14.64 5.06
CA PHE A 11 23.19 13.64 4.13
C PHE A 11 23.13 12.28 4.83
N PHE A 12 22.20 11.45 4.35
CA PHE A 12 22.04 10.10 4.88
C PHE A 12 23.10 9.17 4.25
N PHE A 13 23.92 8.56 5.08
CA PHE A 13 24.89 7.54 4.68
C PHE A 13 24.59 6.16 5.29
N ASP A 14 23.55 6.08 6.12
CA ASP A 14 23.04 4.88 6.75
C ASP A 14 21.50 4.79 6.58
N THR A 15 20.82 3.94 7.35
CA THR A 15 19.37 3.75 7.26
C THR A 15 18.60 4.93 7.83
N ALA A 16 17.34 5.08 7.43
CA ALA A 16 16.45 6.09 8.01
C ALA A 16 16.10 5.85 9.50
N LYS A 17 16.57 4.73 10.07
CA LYS A 17 16.39 4.39 11.49
C LYS A 17 17.49 4.97 12.36
N SER A 18 18.60 5.39 11.77
CA SER A 18 19.73 6.00 12.48
C SER A 18 19.69 7.53 12.36
N GLU A 19 20.01 8.20 13.45
CA GLU A 19 20.26 9.64 13.41
C GLU A 19 21.49 9.93 12.55
N ILE A 20 21.49 11.09 11.88
CA ILE A 20 22.66 11.54 11.12
C ILE A 20 23.81 11.77 12.11
N GLN A 21 24.84 10.95 11.99
CA GLN A 21 26.03 11.07 12.79
C GLN A 21 27.09 11.92 12.09
N PRO A 22 27.99 12.57 12.85
CA PRO A 22 29.11 13.27 12.27
C PRO A 22 29.95 12.35 11.39
N ALA A 23 30.10 12.71 10.12
CA ALA A 23 30.86 11.95 9.15
C ALA A 23 31.95 12.80 8.51
N SER A 24 33.08 12.18 8.15
CA SER A 24 34.14 12.81 7.38
C SER A 24 34.27 12.17 6.01
N LEU A 25 34.22 12.99 4.96
CA LEU A 25 34.51 12.56 3.60
C LEU A 25 35.99 12.77 3.32
N THR A 26 36.73 11.67 3.14
CA THR A 26 38.15 11.72 2.87
C THR A 26 38.43 11.27 1.44
N TYR A 27 39.11 12.10 0.68
CA TYR A 27 39.58 11.71 -0.65
C TYR A 27 40.77 10.78 -0.54
N TYR A 28 40.62 9.55 -1.03
CA TYR A 28 41.69 8.54 -1.02
C TYR A 28 42.03 8.12 -2.46
N PRO A 29 43.08 8.69 -3.08
CA PRO A 29 43.35 8.54 -4.52
C PRO A 29 43.82 7.16 -4.95
N ARG A 30 44.09 6.22 -4.03
CA ARG A 30 44.65 4.90 -4.32
C ARG A 30 43.76 3.72 -3.97
N GLY A 31 42.48 3.94 -3.68
CA GLY A 31 41.57 2.85 -3.25
C GLY A 31 40.15 3.04 -3.70
N PHE A 32 39.94 3.00 -5.01
CA PHE A 32 38.57 2.94 -5.54
C PHE A 32 38.09 1.46 -5.55
N TYR A 33 37.09 1.17 -4.75
CA TYR A 33 36.49 -0.18 -4.68
C TYR A 33 35.25 -0.30 -5.58
N ASN A 34 34.58 0.81 -5.85
CA ASN A 34 33.35 0.85 -6.64
C ASN A 34 33.38 2.05 -7.60
N VAL A 35 32.96 1.83 -8.83
CA VAL A 35 32.73 2.87 -9.82
C VAL A 35 31.25 2.86 -10.16
N GLN A 36 30.62 4.03 -10.05
CA GLN A 36 29.22 4.22 -10.43
C GLN A 36 29.13 5.07 -11.69
N PHE A 37 28.31 4.67 -12.62
CA PHE A 37 28.02 5.43 -13.83
C PHE A 37 26.54 5.39 -14.14
N SER A 38 26.04 6.45 -14.75
CA SER A 38 24.65 6.54 -15.20
C SER A 38 24.59 6.49 -16.72
N PHE A 39 23.59 5.81 -17.23
CA PHE A 39 23.35 5.72 -18.68
C PHE A 39 21.86 5.87 -19.00
N ARG A 40 21.56 6.21 -20.25
CA ARG A 40 20.17 6.37 -20.70
C ARG A 40 19.51 5.01 -20.85
N ALA A 41 18.30 4.86 -20.27
CA ALA A 41 17.51 3.64 -20.38
C ALA A 41 17.29 3.25 -21.87
N GLY A 42 17.41 1.98 -22.19
CA GLY A 42 17.21 1.42 -23.54
C GLY A 42 18.41 0.67 -24.10
N ASN A 43 19.65 1.06 -23.76
CA ASN A 43 20.88 0.44 -24.29
C ASN A 43 21.69 -0.27 -23.22
N LYS A 44 21.04 -0.87 -22.23
CA LYS A 44 21.72 -1.48 -21.07
C LYS A 44 22.77 -2.52 -21.48
N ALA A 45 22.40 -3.47 -22.33
CA ALA A 45 23.29 -4.56 -22.75
C ALA A 45 24.56 -4.03 -23.44
N ASP A 46 24.39 -3.07 -24.36
CA ASP A 46 25.49 -2.48 -25.11
C ASP A 46 26.43 -1.67 -24.19
N VAL A 47 25.84 -0.88 -23.29
CA VAL A 47 26.63 -0.09 -22.32
C VAL A 47 27.42 -1.00 -21.37
N MET A 48 26.79 -2.05 -20.86
CA MET A 48 27.45 -3.01 -19.99
C MET A 48 28.63 -3.70 -20.70
N ALA A 49 28.44 -4.11 -21.96
CA ALA A 49 29.50 -4.73 -22.77
C ALA A 49 30.67 -3.74 -23.04
N GLN A 50 30.35 -2.47 -23.37
CA GLN A 50 31.37 -1.44 -23.59
C GLN A 50 32.16 -1.13 -22.30
N VAL A 51 31.46 -1.00 -21.16
CA VAL A 51 32.14 -0.76 -19.87
C VAL A 51 33.01 -1.95 -19.48
N GLU A 52 32.54 -3.17 -19.68
CA GLU A 52 33.32 -4.39 -19.41
C GLU A 52 34.59 -4.43 -20.27
N MET A 53 34.48 -4.15 -21.58
CA MET A 53 35.63 -4.08 -22.48
C MET A 53 36.63 -2.98 -22.07
N ALA A 54 36.12 -1.78 -21.78
CA ALA A 54 36.96 -0.67 -21.35
C ALA A 54 37.69 -0.98 -20.03
N MET A 55 37.02 -1.56 -19.06
CA MET A 55 37.63 -1.92 -17.78
C MET A 55 38.70 -3.03 -17.94
N LYS A 56 38.44 -4.03 -18.78
CA LYS A 56 39.42 -5.07 -19.08
C LYS A 56 40.67 -4.47 -19.76
N GLN A 57 40.47 -3.55 -20.68
CA GLN A 57 41.57 -2.93 -21.43
C GLN A 57 42.40 -1.99 -20.58
N GLU A 58 41.76 -1.10 -19.82
CA GLU A 58 42.47 -0.08 -19.01
C GLU A 58 43.11 -0.65 -17.72
N PHE A 59 42.41 -1.59 -17.06
CA PHE A 59 42.87 -2.13 -15.79
C PHE A 59 43.51 -3.52 -15.90
N GLY A 60 43.61 -4.09 -17.10
CA GLY A 60 44.22 -5.40 -17.34
C GLY A 60 43.53 -6.55 -16.61
N LEU A 61 42.21 -6.44 -16.38
CA LEU A 61 41.47 -7.43 -15.61
C LEU A 61 41.34 -8.75 -16.39
N LYS A 62 41.67 -9.87 -15.71
CA LYS A 62 41.57 -11.20 -16.30
C LYS A 62 40.12 -11.71 -16.34
N SER A 63 39.25 -11.17 -15.51
CA SER A 63 37.82 -11.52 -15.44
C SER A 63 36.95 -10.27 -15.53
N ALA A 64 35.70 -10.46 -15.96
CA ALA A 64 34.71 -9.39 -15.94
C ALA A 64 34.48 -8.89 -14.51
N PRO A 65 34.45 -7.57 -14.27
CA PRO A 65 34.08 -7.04 -12.98
C PRO A 65 32.62 -7.39 -12.70
N SER A 66 32.26 -7.59 -11.44
CA SER A 66 30.86 -7.76 -11.02
C SER A 66 30.15 -6.43 -11.20
N MET A 67 29.21 -6.37 -12.15
CA MET A 67 28.41 -5.20 -12.40
C MET A 67 26.99 -5.43 -11.89
N THR A 68 26.56 -4.54 -10.99
CA THR A 68 25.22 -4.59 -10.40
C THR A 68 24.45 -3.33 -10.79
N GLU A 69 23.22 -3.52 -11.26
CA GLU A 69 22.34 -2.40 -11.54
C GLU A 69 21.78 -1.83 -10.24
N LEU A 70 22.08 -0.58 -9.99
CA LEU A 70 21.46 0.17 -8.92
C LEU A 70 20.17 0.81 -9.43
N LYS A 71 19.04 0.12 -9.25
CA LYS A 71 17.72 0.70 -9.59
C LYS A 71 17.41 1.92 -8.72
N THR A 72 17.89 1.90 -7.50
CA THR A 72 17.84 3.02 -6.56
C THR A 72 19.09 2.92 -5.70
N ILE A 73 19.65 4.04 -5.29
CA ILE A 73 20.85 4.08 -4.41
C ILE A 73 20.63 3.23 -3.15
N THR A 74 19.40 3.19 -2.65
CA THR A 74 18.99 2.38 -1.49
C THR A 74 19.04 0.87 -1.73
N GLN A 75 18.85 0.39 -2.97
CA GLN A 75 18.90 -1.04 -3.31
C GLN A 75 20.33 -1.57 -3.41
N GLY A 76 21.29 -0.70 -3.75
CA GLY A 76 22.69 -1.11 -3.89
C GLY A 76 23.38 -1.50 -2.59
N PHE A 77 22.83 -1.09 -1.46
CA PHE A 77 23.41 -1.32 -0.13
C PHE A 77 22.59 -2.32 0.71
N ASN A 78 21.51 -2.89 0.18
CA ASN A 78 20.61 -3.85 0.89
C ASN A 78 20.10 -3.36 2.26
N PHE A 79 20.16 -2.05 2.51
CA PHE A 79 19.77 -1.47 3.80
C PHE A 79 18.28 -1.63 4.12
N TYR A 80 17.44 -1.82 3.08
CA TYR A 80 15.99 -1.88 3.20
C TYR A 80 15.38 -3.21 2.76
N ASP A 81 16.17 -4.28 2.66
CA ASP A 81 15.65 -5.59 2.24
C ASP A 81 14.61 -6.14 3.23
N ALA A 82 14.85 -5.94 4.52
CA ALA A 82 13.91 -6.34 5.57
C ALA A 82 12.60 -5.54 5.45
N GLU A 83 12.67 -4.23 5.24
CA GLU A 83 11.51 -3.35 5.08
C GLU A 83 10.74 -3.65 3.80
N THR A 84 11.42 -3.95 2.70
CA THR A 84 10.76 -4.32 1.43
C THR A 84 10.06 -5.68 1.54
N THR A 85 10.65 -6.61 2.26
CA THR A 85 10.05 -7.91 2.56
C THR A 85 8.82 -7.74 3.46
N LEU A 86 8.93 -6.97 4.54
CA LEU A 86 7.80 -6.65 5.41
C LEU A 86 6.66 -5.96 4.63
N LYS A 87 6.97 -4.97 3.81
CA LYS A 87 5.99 -4.31 2.93
C LYS A 87 5.25 -5.32 2.06
N THR A 88 5.96 -6.27 1.47
CA THR A 88 5.36 -7.29 0.61
C THR A 88 4.43 -8.21 1.40
N ILE A 89 4.86 -8.67 2.58
CA ILE A 89 4.05 -9.49 3.48
C ILE A 89 2.79 -8.74 3.91
N PHE A 90 2.93 -7.48 4.36
CA PHE A 90 1.78 -6.67 4.76
C PHE A 90 0.81 -6.41 3.62
N ASN A 91 1.29 -6.18 2.40
CA ASN A 91 0.43 -6.01 1.23
C ASN A 91 -0.37 -7.29 0.91
N MET A 92 0.27 -8.47 1.00
CA MET A 92 -0.41 -9.74 0.78
C MET A 92 -1.46 -10.00 1.87
N LEU A 93 -1.10 -9.81 3.15
CA LEU A 93 -2.04 -9.96 4.26
C LEU A 93 -3.21 -8.99 4.15
N THR A 94 -2.95 -7.74 3.82
CA THR A 94 -4.00 -6.72 3.60
C THR A 94 -4.95 -7.15 2.48
N GLY A 95 -4.42 -7.64 1.36
CA GLY A 95 -5.23 -8.15 0.26
C GLY A 95 -6.13 -9.31 0.68
N MET A 96 -5.61 -10.27 1.46
CA MET A 96 -6.39 -11.39 2.00
C MET A 96 -7.49 -10.91 2.96
N VAL A 97 -7.16 -10.01 3.89
CA VAL A 97 -8.13 -9.47 4.86
C VAL A 97 -9.24 -8.71 4.14
N ILE A 98 -8.91 -7.90 3.14
CA ILE A 98 -9.89 -7.17 2.33
C ILE A 98 -10.81 -8.15 1.60
N LEU A 99 -10.27 -9.21 1.01
CA LEU A 99 -11.07 -10.23 0.32
C LEU A 99 -12.05 -10.92 1.28
N VAL A 100 -11.58 -11.36 2.45
CA VAL A 100 -12.42 -11.99 3.47
C VAL A 100 -13.50 -11.02 3.97
N ALA A 101 -13.14 -9.76 4.20
CA ALA A 101 -14.08 -8.73 4.63
C ALA A 101 -15.19 -8.50 3.58
N PHE A 102 -14.85 -8.48 2.29
CA PHE A 102 -15.84 -8.35 1.22
C PHE A 102 -16.74 -9.57 1.09
N LEU A 103 -16.22 -10.78 1.23
CA LEU A 103 -17.03 -12.00 1.25
C LEU A 103 -17.98 -11.98 2.44
N GLY A 104 -17.53 -11.57 3.62
CA GLY A 104 -18.39 -11.43 4.80
C GLY A 104 -19.48 -10.38 4.62
N LEU A 105 -19.13 -9.21 4.07
CA LEU A 105 -20.11 -8.16 3.78
C LEU A 105 -21.17 -8.63 2.76
N PHE A 106 -20.75 -9.31 1.69
CA PHE A 106 -21.63 -9.85 0.67
C PHE A 106 -22.58 -10.93 1.24
N ALA A 107 -22.02 -11.86 2.03
CA ALA A 107 -22.81 -12.92 2.68
C ALA A 107 -23.86 -12.33 3.63
N MET A 108 -23.46 -11.35 4.45
CA MET A 108 -24.36 -10.67 5.38
C MET A 108 -25.46 -9.89 4.65
N ALA A 109 -25.11 -9.18 3.56
CA ALA A 109 -26.07 -8.45 2.73
C ALA A 109 -27.09 -9.41 2.08
N THR A 110 -26.64 -10.58 1.62
CA THR A 110 -27.51 -11.62 1.05
C THR A 110 -28.46 -12.17 2.11
N PHE A 111 -27.95 -12.48 3.29
CA PHE A 111 -28.75 -12.98 4.40
C PHE A 111 -29.84 -11.97 4.81
N GLU A 112 -29.47 -10.70 5.02
CA GLU A 112 -30.41 -9.63 5.39
C GLU A 112 -31.48 -9.41 4.32
N SER A 113 -31.08 -9.45 3.05
CA SER A 113 -31.99 -9.29 1.91
C SER A 113 -33.02 -10.44 1.84
N ASN A 114 -32.57 -11.69 2.03
CA ASN A 114 -33.47 -12.87 2.03
C ASN A 114 -34.37 -12.86 3.26
N ALA A 115 -33.88 -12.49 4.44
CA ALA A 115 -34.67 -12.41 5.66
C ALA A 115 -35.82 -11.40 5.56
N ARG A 116 -35.69 -10.37 4.72
CA ARG A 116 -36.70 -9.31 4.53
C ARG A 116 -37.38 -9.35 3.17
N GLU A 117 -37.25 -10.45 2.43
CA GLU A 117 -37.71 -10.55 1.04
C GLU A 117 -39.26 -10.27 0.92
N LYS A 118 -40.06 -10.79 1.84
CA LYS A 118 -41.52 -10.54 1.88
C LYS A 118 -41.82 -9.05 2.15
N GLU A 119 -41.20 -8.44 3.11
CA GLU A 119 -41.35 -7.01 3.44
C GLU A 119 -41.00 -6.11 2.23
N LEU A 120 -39.90 -6.42 1.57
CA LEU A 120 -39.43 -5.70 0.39
C LEU A 120 -40.40 -5.88 -0.80
N GLY A 121 -40.95 -7.09 -0.99
CA GLY A 121 -41.92 -7.38 -2.00
C GLY A 121 -43.22 -6.56 -1.82
N ILE A 122 -43.76 -6.52 -0.59
CA ILE A 122 -44.94 -5.73 -0.27
C ILE A 122 -44.71 -4.23 -0.51
N ARG A 123 -43.57 -3.70 -0.05
CA ARG A 123 -43.23 -2.28 -0.27
C ARG A 123 -43.10 -1.94 -1.75
N LYS A 124 -42.55 -2.86 -2.55
CA LYS A 124 -42.40 -2.69 -4.00
C LYS A 124 -43.77 -2.63 -4.69
N VAL A 125 -44.70 -3.48 -4.31
CA VAL A 125 -46.09 -3.47 -4.83
C VAL A 125 -46.82 -2.18 -4.45
N LEU A 126 -46.54 -1.64 -3.25
CA LEU A 126 -47.10 -0.35 -2.78
C LEU A 126 -46.39 0.88 -3.41
N GLY A 127 -45.49 0.69 -4.38
CA GLY A 127 -44.82 1.78 -5.12
C GLY A 127 -43.62 2.41 -4.41
N ALA A 128 -43.02 1.73 -3.46
CA ALA A 128 -41.81 2.25 -2.80
C ALA A 128 -40.67 2.45 -3.80
N ASN A 129 -40.06 3.64 -3.76
CA ASN A 129 -38.93 3.98 -4.60
C ASN A 129 -37.69 3.13 -4.20
N TYR A 130 -36.91 2.72 -5.19
CA TYR A 130 -35.65 1.98 -5.04
C TYR A 130 -34.73 2.55 -3.94
N PHE A 131 -34.55 3.87 -3.90
CA PHE A 131 -33.73 4.51 -2.87
C PHE A 131 -34.23 4.33 -1.44
N HIS A 132 -35.56 4.23 -1.27
CA HIS A 132 -36.16 3.99 0.06
C HIS A 132 -35.86 2.57 0.54
N ILE A 133 -35.94 1.60 -0.34
CA ILE A 133 -35.61 0.20 -0.07
C ILE A 133 -34.12 0.08 0.26
N LEU A 134 -33.23 0.70 -0.55
CA LEU A 134 -31.80 0.74 -0.37
C LEU A 134 -31.41 1.33 0.99
N LYS A 135 -31.99 2.47 1.35
CA LYS A 135 -31.75 3.13 2.63
C LYS A 135 -32.16 2.24 3.81
N THR A 136 -33.25 1.53 3.71
CA THR A 136 -33.74 0.65 4.78
C THR A 136 -32.83 -0.55 4.98
N LEU A 137 -32.40 -1.20 3.90
CA LEU A 137 -31.45 -2.32 3.95
C LEU A 137 -30.09 -1.91 4.49
N ASN A 138 -29.57 -0.78 4.01
CA ASN A 138 -28.21 -0.36 4.35
C ASN A 138 -28.08 0.34 5.71
N LYS A 139 -29.17 0.77 6.34
CA LYS A 139 -29.15 1.46 7.64
C LYS A 139 -28.38 0.65 8.71
N HIS A 140 -28.59 -0.65 8.75
CA HIS A 140 -27.94 -1.53 9.71
C HIS A 140 -26.42 -1.62 9.46
N PHE A 141 -26.01 -1.76 8.20
CA PHE A 141 -24.60 -1.81 7.80
C PHE A 141 -23.86 -0.50 8.10
N VAL A 142 -24.51 0.64 7.85
CA VAL A 142 -23.92 1.96 8.18
C VAL A 142 -23.65 2.06 9.68
N GLY A 143 -24.58 1.60 10.52
CA GLY A 143 -24.37 1.58 11.98
C GLY A 143 -23.17 0.72 12.38
N LEU A 144 -23.04 -0.49 11.84
CA LEU A 144 -21.89 -1.36 12.09
C LEU A 144 -20.58 -0.75 11.61
N MET A 145 -20.58 -0.11 10.44
CA MET A 145 -19.39 0.59 9.91
C MET A 145 -18.94 1.72 10.82
N VAL A 146 -19.88 2.53 11.34
CA VAL A 146 -19.56 3.62 12.27
C VAL A 146 -18.89 3.05 13.54
N VAL A 147 -19.45 2.01 14.13
CA VAL A 147 -18.86 1.35 15.31
C VAL A 147 -17.47 0.80 14.99
N ALA A 148 -17.31 0.12 13.84
CA ALA A 148 -16.02 -0.41 13.41
C ALA A 148 -14.97 0.70 13.26
N PHE A 149 -15.32 1.85 12.67
CA PHE A 149 -14.40 2.99 12.53
C PHE A 149 -14.07 3.64 13.85
N LEU A 150 -15.04 3.78 14.78
CA LEU A 150 -14.79 4.33 16.11
C LEU A 150 -13.78 3.51 16.91
N VAL A 151 -13.70 2.20 16.67
CA VAL A 151 -12.72 1.32 17.34
C VAL A 151 -11.41 1.26 16.56
N SER A 152 -11.46 1.09 15.22
CA SER A 152 -10.26 0.84 14.43
C SER A 152 -9.38 2.07 14.25
N ILE A 153 -9.97 3.27 14.11
CA ILE A 153 -9.19 4.50 13.90
C ILE A 153 -8.24 4.78 15.08
N PRO A 154 -8.73 4.90 16.35
CA PRO A 154 -7.82 5.18 17.46
C PRO A 154 -6.81 4.04 17.68
N THR A 155 -7.22 2.79 17.51
CA THR A 155 -6.30 1.64 17.64
C THR A 155 -5.19 1.70 16.59
N THR A 156 -5.52 2.01 15.34
CA THR A 156 -4.54 2.13 14.26
C THR A 156 -3.59 3.30 14.52
N PHE A 157 -4.10 4.46 14.94
CA PHE A 157 -3.24 5.61 15.27
C PHE A 157 -2.27 5.28 16.39
N TYR A 158 -2.72 4.63 17.44
CA TYR A 158 -1.88 4.24 18.58
C TYR A 158 -0.75 3.29 18.13
N LEU A 159 -1.07 2.23 17.38
CA LEU A 159 -0.09 1.25 16.91
C LEU A 159 0.92 1.85 15.91
N VAL A 160 0.45 2.70 15.01
CA VAL A 160 1.31 3.35 14.01
C VAL A 160 2.22 4.38 14.69
N GLU A 161 1.72 5.14 15.66
CA GLU A 161 2.52 6.10 16.40
C GLU A 161 3.62 5.41 17.21
N GLU A 162 3.32 4.31 17.88
CA GLU A 162 4.29 3.51 18.62
C GLU A 162 5.37 2.95 17.66
N TRP A 163 4.97 2.43 16.51
CA TRP A 163 5.92 1.93 15.51
C TRP A 163 6.82 3.04 14.94
N LEU A 164 6.28 4.22 14.71
CA LEU A 164 7.02 5.38 14.20
C LEU A 164 8.01 5.96 15.21
N GLN A 165 7.87 5.68 16.51
CA GLN A 165 8.86 6.11 17.50
C GLN A 165 10.24 5.52 17.25
N ALA A 166 10.32 4.38 16.56
CA ALA A 166 11.59 3.77 16.14
C ALA A 166 12.32 4.55 15.04
N PHE A 167 11.69 5.57 14.44
CA PHE A 167 12.28 6.36 13.35
C PHE A 167 12.54 7.80 13.80
N PRO A 168 13.80 8.29 13.74
CA PRO A 168 14.14 9.66 14.07
C PRO A 168 13.48 10.69 13.14
N TYR A 169 13.34 10.32 11.86
CA TYR A 169 12.74 11.17 10.82
C TYR A 169 11.36 10.65 10.46
N ARG A 170 10.33 11.32 10.98
CA ARG A 170 8.93 10.90 10.83
C ARG A 170 8.27 11.61 9.66
N ILE A 171 7.35 10.90 9.01
CA ILE A 171 6.49 11.50 7.97
C ILE A 171 5.44 12.35 8.67
N GLU A 172 5.37 13.63 8.28
CA GLU A 172 4.28 14.52 8.65
C GLU A 172 3.04 14.21 7.81
N GLY A 173 1.84 14.26 8.40
CA GLY A 173 0.59 14.09 7.65
C GLY A 173 -0.03 12.69 7.69
N LEU A 174 0.29 11.85 8.64
CA LEU A 174 -0.36 10.53 8.82
C LEU A 174 -1.89 10.59 8.84
N GLY A 175 -2.47 11.68 9.36
CA GLY A 175 -3.91 11.88 9.38
C GLY A 175 -4.55 11.88 8.00
N SER A 176 -3.89 12.45 6.99
CA SER A 176 -4.41 12.48 5.62
C SER A 176 -4.49 11.09 4.98
N PHE A 177 -3.50 10.24 5.24
CA PHE A 177 -3.53 8.84 4.79
C PHE A 177 -4.62 8.03 5.50
N GLY A 178 -4.85 8.27 6.79
CA GLY A 178 -5.94 7.64 7.54
C GLY A 178 -7.31 8.02 6.97
N ILE A 179 -7.55 9.31 6.73
CA ILE A 179 -8.81 9.79 6.17
C ILE A 179 -9.05 9.23 4.75
N SER A 180 -8.04 9.23 3.90
CA SER A 180 -8.15 8.68 2.54
C SER A 180 -8.45 7.18 2.54
N SER A 181 -7.84 6.41 3.42
CA SER A 181 -8.09 4.98 3.57
C SER A 181 -9.53 4.70 4.00
N VAL A 182 -10.05 5.43 4.99
CA VAL A 182 -11.45 5.33 5.43
C VAL A 182 -12.40 5.67 4.27
N ALA A 183 -12.13 6.76 3.54
CA ALA A 183 -12.97 7.18 2.41
C ALA A 183 -13.03 6.10 1.31
N ILE A 184 -11.90 5.47 1.00
CA ILE A 184 -11.83 4.38 0.01
C ILE A 184 -12.65 3.17 0.49
N ILE A 185 -12.51 2.75 1.75
CA ILE A 185 -13.25 1.61 2.30
C ILE A 185 -14.76 1.87 2.28
N VAL A 186 -15.18 3.06 2.70
CA VAL A 186 -16.60 3.47 2.67
C VAL A 186 -17.15 3.46 1.24
N LEU A 187 -16.38 3.99 0.30
CA LEU A 187 -16.77 4.00 -1.11
C LEU A 187 -16.97 2.57 -1.64
N ILE A 188 -16.02 1.68 -1.42
CA ILE A 188 -16.10 0.29 -1.90
C ILE A 188 -17.26 -0.45 -1.22
N ALA A 189 -17.42 -0.32 0.10
CA ALA A 189 -18.54 -0.94 0.82
C ALA A 189 -19.89 -0.45 0.30
N THR A 190 -20.03 0.85 0.03
CA THR A 190 -21.25 1.44 -0.52
C THR A 190 -21.55 0.91 -1.93
N LEU A 191 -20.53 0.75 -2.77
CA LEU A 191 -20.66 0.17 -4.10
C LEU A 191 -21.12 -1.29 -4.04
N ILE A 192 -20.54 -2.11 -3.15
CA ILE A 192 -20.93 -3.52 -2.99
C ILE A 192 -22.37 -3.65 -2.50
N LEU A 193 -22.72 -2.91 -1.45
CA LEU A 193 -24.08 -2.90 -0.91
C LEU A 193 -25.10 -2.38 -1.93
N GLY A 194 -24.75 -1.34 -2.68
CA GLY A 194 -25.58 -0.79 -3.76
C GLY A 194 -25.80 -1.79 -4.89
N ALA A 195 -24.75 -2.44 -5.36
CA ALA A 195 -24.82 -3.47 -6.38
C ALA A 195 -25.67 -4.67 -5.93
N HIS A 196 -25.45 -5.16 -4.71
CA HIS A 196 -26.20 -6.26 -4.13
C HIS A 196 -27.70 -5.91 -4.03
N SER A 197 -28.03 -4.75 -3.48
CA SER A 197 -29.43 -4.28 -3.35
C SER A 197 -30.10 -4.10 -4.70
N TYR A 198 -29.37 -3.64 -5.72
CA TYR A 198 -29.86 -3.55 -7.09
C TYR A 198 -30.22 -4.91 -7.67
N LEU A 199 -29.36 -5.91 -7.50
CA LEU A 199 -29.59 -7.28 -7.96
C LEU A 199 -30.79 -7.93 -7.23
N SER A 200 -30.87 -7.75 -5.90
CA SER A 200 -31.99 -8.26 -5.09
C SER A 200 -33.33 -7.65 -5.47
N THR A 201 -33.35 -6.36 -5.84
CA THR A 201 -34.60 -5.68 -6.23
C THR A 201 -35.09 -6.09 -7.62
N ARG A 202 -34.27 -6.68 -8.46
CA ARG A 202 -34.65 -7.20 -9.79
C ARG A 202 -35.41 -8.52 -9.73
N LYS A 203 -35.43 -9.26 -8.62
CA LYS A 203 -36.26 -10.46 -8.46
C LYS A 203 -37.73 -10.14 -8.64
N ASN A 204 -38.43 -11.01 -9.37
CA ASN A 204 -39.83 -10.82 -9.69
C ASN A 204 -40.70 -10.98 -8.44
N PRO A 205 -41.52 -9.99 -8.03
CA PRO A 205 -42.39 -10.09 -6.84
C PRO A 205 -43.38 -11.23 -6.90
N THR A 206 -43.82 -11.63 -8.11
CA THR A 206 -44.77 -12.70 -8.33
C THR A 206 -44.24 -14.10 -8.00
N GLU A 207 -42.94 -14.33 -8.12
CA GLU A 207 -42.33 -15.62 -7.73
C GLU A 207 -42.16 -15.74 -6.22
N VAL A 208 -41.88 -14.62 -5.54
CA VAL A 208 -41.72 -14.57 -4.08
C VAL A 208 -43.04 -14.87 -3.36
N LEU A 209 -44.19 -14.45 -3.93
CA LEU A 209 -45.50 -14.66 -3.35
C LEU A 209 -46.14 -16.00 -3.75
N ARG A 210 -45.61 -16.71 -4.77
CA ARG A 210 -46.15 -17.99 -5.28
C ARG A 210 -45.53 -19.23 -4.61
N ASN A 211 -44.38 -19.10 -3.97
CA ASN A 211 -43.66 -20.22 -3.33
C ASN A 211 -44.19 -20.51 -1.90
N GLU A 212 -45.46 -20.39 -1.69
CA GLU A 212 -46.28 -21.05 -0.64
C GLU A 212 -47.13 -22.12 -1.35
#